data_e3ebb26acd0e8f48eb8748b2a2cab047
#
_entry.id   e3ebb26acd0e8f48eb8748b2a2cab047
#
_cell.length_a   1.000
_cell.length_b   1.000
_cell.length_c   1.000
_cell.angle_alpha   90.00
_cell.angle_beta   90.00
_cell.angle_gamma   90.00
#
_symmetry.space_group_name_H-M   'P 1'
#
loop_
_entity.id
_entity.type
_entity.pdbx_description
1 polymer ?
#
loop_
_entity_poly.entity_id
_entity_poly.type
_entity_poly.pdbx_seq_one_letter_code
_entity_poly.pdbx_strand_id
1 'polypeptide(L)'
;MLKEKRHKRILSVLQRETTVSIGALASIMPEVSRVTLRRDLAELAEAGALKRTHGGASLPDQALISEARNSPIERQLSSAIDDFDAVILPPIDVRGSSALRRDISRRNIPFIAESAPQEFGTYFGPDNYSASYELGQLAGTHVKGQAVHALMIGYSELSNVQERAKGFEAGLRQVCGDQLIINHVNGQGNYKIALRVASDALQLKDTINVIFAVNDHSAIAAIEAAERCGATPAVYAAGGESADFVARLQSQALLKGVAAFFPEVVGMRAIDAMAAALAGEPLSENITPHAIITPENFRDFYEEAADGSWRLQDQCREKLAGPDVLSARRAPTGKRIGFMPHFPAHDWYRSMIASMQNRVKKYGFELIVTPPHQGIAAEITRLQREVARAAMHRIHPGQVIAIGEGQATLFMANELRRRAFADDPRIQGLTVVTNALDVMHCLEDAPALKVILTSGEYQAADRCLVGPSLGAVFDHIKPDCAFVTIAGATPGFGISAVDERRALAGQRFIQAAVRTVALADNTIIGSDGNHRIARMADVDEIITDDGVLAEDRQSISAVGVKMSIAGDMSSEVPVQTDRQVLHNA
;
A
#
# COMPACT_ATOMS: atom_id res chain seq x y z
N MET A 1 14.91 -0.94 -32.15
CA MET A 1 15.56 0.18 -31.38
C MET A 1 17.04 -0.14 -31.12
N LEU A 2 17.96 0.85 -31.30
CA LEU A 2 19.40 0.69 -31.04
C LEU A 2 19.65 0.42 -29.54
N LYS A 3 20.69 -0.38 -29.21
CA LYS A 3 21.05 -0.78 -27.85
C LYS A 3 21.21 0.41 -26.91
N GLU A 4 21.95 1.44 -27.28
CA GLU A 4 22.15 2.64 -26.45
C GLU A 4 20.85 3.38 -26.15
N LYS A 5 19.92 3.46 -27.11
CA LYS A 5 18.61 4.06 -26.87
C LYS A 5 17.77 3.24 -25.91
N ARG A 6 17.89 1.90 -25.95
CA ARG A 6 17.20 1.01 -24.99
C ARG A 6 17.76 1.20 -23.58
N HIS A 7 19.10 1.19 -23.43
CA HIS A 7 19.77 1.41 -22.15
C HIS A 7 19.40 2.76 -21.52
N LYS A 8 19.42 3.86 -22.32
CA LYS A 8 18.97 5.18 -21.84
C LYS A 8 17.49 5.16 -21.40
N ARG A 9 16.63 4.46 -22.15
CA ARG A 9 15.22 4.35 -21.82
C ARG A 9 14.98 3.55 -20.54
N ILE A 10 15.68 2.44 -20.36
CA ILE A 10 15.64 1.62 -19.13
C ILE A 10 16.06 2.48 -17.93
N LEU A 11 17.19 3.18 -18.00
CA LEU A 11 17.68 4.03 -16.92
C LEU A 11 16.74 5.20 -16.64
N SER A 12 16.14 5.81 -17.66
CA SER A 12 15.18 6.91 -17.46
C SER A 12 13.88 6.45 -16.79
N VAL A 13 13.45 5.21 -17.01
CA VAL A 13 12.31 4.61 -16.32
C VAL A 13 12.68 4.34 -14.86
N LEU A 14 13.86 3.78 -14.61
CA LEU A 14 14.36 3.53 -13.25
C LEU A 14 14.54 4.80 -12.43
N GLN A 15 14.94 5.90 -13.06
CA GLN A 15 15.03 7.21 -12.39
C GLN A 15 13.66 7.77 -11.96
N ARG A 16 12.58 7.34 -12.61
CA ARG A 16 11.20 7.76 -12.27
C ARG A 16 10.52 6.81 -11.30
N GLU A 17 10.77 5.51 -11.44
CA GLU A 17 10.02 4.46 -10.76
C GLU A 17 10.86 3.66 -9.75
N THR A 18 12.15 4.02 -9.56
CA THR A 18 13.16 3.36 -8.69
C THR A 18 13.31 1.86 -8.93
N THR A 19 12.26 1.16 -9.31
CA THR A 19 12.23 -0.26 -9.70
C THR A 19 11.37 -0.44 -10.96
N VAL A 20 11.74 -1.37 -11.83
CA VAL A 20 10.96 -1.67 -13.05
C VAL A 20 10.99 -3.15 -13.35
N SER A 21 9.82 -3.74 -13.68
CA SER A 21 9.74 -5.13 -14.14
C SER A 21 10.06 -5.28 -15.62
N ILE A 22 10.48 -6.49 -16.05
CA ILE A 22 10.66 -6.80 -17.47
C ILE A 22 9.34 -6.69 -18.24
N GLY A 23 8.22 -6.98 -17.57
CA GLY A 23 6.88 -6.80 -18.13
C GLY A 23 6.59 -5.33 -18.44
N ALA A 24 6.81 -4.44 -17.48
CA ALA A 24 6.66 -3.00 -17.66
C ALA A 24 7.60 -2.46 -18.74
N LEU A 25 8.86 -2.90 -18.77
CA LEU A 25 9.80 -2.53 -19.84
C LEU A 25 9.34 -3.02 -21.22
N ALA A 26 8.78 -4.22 -21.30
CA ALA A 26 8.25 -4.76 -22.55
C ALA A 26 7.02 -3.97 -23.04
N SER A 27 6.18 -3.47 -22.12
CA SER A 27 5.05 -2.60 -22.47
C SER A 27 5.51 -1.21 -22.95
N ILE A 28 6.58 -0.66 -22.34
CA ILE A 28 7.16 0.63 -22.75
C ILE A 28 7.96 0.52 -24.06
N MET A 29 8.45 -0.67 -24.40
CA MET A 29 9.26 -0.97 -25.57
C MET A 29 8.75 -2.23 -26.28
N PRO A 30 7.53 -2.20 -26.85
CA PRO A 30 6.89 -3.39 -27.42
C PRO A 30 7.65 -4.01 -28.60
N GLU A 31 8.50 -3.23 -29.25
CA GLU A 31 9.37 -3.69 -30.31
C GLU A 31 10.61 -4.47 -29.85
N VAL A 32 10.82 -4.60 -28.51
CA VAL A 32 11.99 -5.26 -27.92
C VAL A 32 11.56 -6.56 -27.23
N SER A 33 12.17 -7.68 -27.62
CA SER A 33 11.85 -8.95 -26.99
C SER A 33 12.25 -8.97 -25.50
N ARG A 34 11.50 -9.70 -24.68
CA ARG A 34 11.82 -9.90 -23.24
C ARG A 34 13.22 -10.51 -23.04
N VAL A 35 13.68 -11.35 -23.97
CA VAL A 35 15.04 -11.91 -23.94
C VAL A 35 16.09 -10.83 -24.12
N THR A 36 15.85 -9.88 -25.05
CA THR A 36 16.72 -8.74 -25.27
C THR A 36 16.75 -7.83 -24.04
N LEU A 37 15.59 -7.54 -23.43
CA LEU A 37 15.50 -6.73 -22.22
C LEU A 37 16.24 -7.38 -21.05
N ARG A 38 16.14 -8.70 -20.86
CA ARG A 38 16.91 -9.42 -19.82
C ARG A 38 18.42 -9.28 -20.04
N ARG A 39 18.87 -9.34 -21.29
CA ARG A 39 20.30 -9.15 -21.63
C ARG A 39 20.73 -7.70 -21.39
N ASP A 40 19.94 -6.72 -21.82
CA ASP A 40 20.22 -5.31 -21.56
C ASP A 40 20.31 -5.00 -20.07
N LEU A 41 19.41 -5.57 -19.24
CA LEU A 41 19.46 -5.44 -17.78
C LEU A 41 20.70 -6.10 -17.19
N ALA A 42 21.14 -7.24 -17.72
CA ALA A 42 22.37 -7.90 -17.27
C ALA A 42 23.61 -7.03 -17.56
N GLU A 43 23.72 -6.50 -18.77
CA GLU A 43 24.84 -5.63 -19.17
C GLU A 43 24.87 -4.32 -18.38
N LEU A 44 23.73 -3.70 -18.12
CA LEU A 44 23.62 -2.49 -17.28
C LEU A 44 23.98 -2.77 -15.82
N ALA A 45 23.65 -3.98 -15.32
CA ALA A 45 24.04 -4.39 -13.97
C ALA A 45 25.54 -4.65 -13.85
N GLU A 46 26.16 -5.30 -14.85
CA GLU A 46 27.62 -5.50 -14.94
C GLU A 46 28.35 -4.16 -15.01
N ALA A 47 27.76 -3.17 -15.69
CA ALA A 47 28.28 -1.80 -15.74
C ALA A 47 28.02 -1.00 -14.43
N GLY A 48 27.36 -1.57 -13.43
CA GLY A 48 27.04 -0.90 -12.17
C GLY A 48 25.98 0.19 -12.28
N ALA A 49 25.31 0.30 -13.43
CA ALA A 49 24.32 1.35 -13.69
C ALA A 49 22.93 1.04 -13.07
N LEU A 50 22.66 -0.21 -12.74
CA LEU A 50 21.46 -0.68 -12.04
C LEU A 50 21.78 -1.97 -11.28
N LYS A 51 20.86 -2.36 -10.39
CA LYS A 51 20.89 -3.66 -9.72
C LYS A 51 19.77 -4.53 -10.31
N ARG A 52 20.08 -5.77 -10.71
CA ARG A 52 19.05 -6.70 -11.17
C ARG A 52 18.22 -7.16 -9.99
N THR A 53 16.92 -7.06 -10.18
CA THR A 53 15.92 -7.72 -9.32
C THR A 53 15.25 -8.84 -10.11
N HIS A 54 14.48 -9.71 -9.44
CA HIS A 54 13.77 -10.75 -10.17
C HIS A 54 12.68 -10.15 -11.06
N GLY A 55 12.71 -10.53 -12.31
CA GLY A 55 11.76 -9.98 -13.29
C GLY A 55 11.99 -8.51 -13.66
N GLY A 56 13.10 -7.85 -13.22
CA GLY A 56 13.32 -6.44 -13.49
C GLY A 56 14.67 -5.88 -13.04
N ALA A 57 14.67 -4.62 -12.64
CA ALA A 57 15.84 -3.91 -12.14
C ALA A 57 15.46 -2.78 -11.17
N SER A 58 16.42 -2.36 -10.32
CA SER A 58 16.35 -1.20 -9.43
C SER A 58 17.57 -0.29 -9.60
N LEU A 59 17.51 0.93 -9.06
CA LEU A 59 18.70 1.80 -8.98
C LEU A 59 19.77 1.17 -8.07
N PRO A 60 21.08 1.46 -8.30
CA PRO A 60 22.16 0.99 -7.45
C PRO A 60 22.12 1.64 -6.06
N ASP A 61 22.61 0.92 -5.04
CA ASP A 61 22.56 1.30 -3.62
C ASP A 61 23.29 2.60 -3.25
N GLN A 62 24.14 3.16 -4.11
CA GLN A 62 24.88 4.40 -3.83
C GLN A 62 24.05 5.69 -3.80
N ALA A 63 22.79 5.64 -4.26
CA ALA A 63 21.87 6.78 -4.18
C ALA A 63 21.10 6.85 -2.85
N LEU A 64 21.28 5.87 -1.95
CA LEU A 64 20.47 5.66 -0.75
C LEU A 64 21.29 5.59 0.56
N ILE A 65 22.54 6.05 0.58
CA ILE A 65 23.29 6.15 1.84
C ILE A 65 22.89 7.43 2.57
N SER A 66 21.67 7.43 3.12
CA SER A 66 21.38 8.17 4.34
C SER A 66 21.38 7.16 5.49
N GLU A 67 22.12 7.48 6.55
CA GLU A 67 22.32 6.65 7.72
C GLU A 67 21.01 6.06 8.27
N ALA A 68 21.08 4.81 8.74
CA ALA A 68 19.93 4.05 9.23
C ALA A 68 19.24 4.79 10.39
N ARG A 69 18.00 5.14 10.17
CA ARG A 69 17.13 5.80 11.16
C ARG A 69 16.29 4.74 11.83
N ASN A 70 16.54 4.48 13.12
CA ASN A 70 15.77 3.52 13.91
C ASN A 70 14.61 4.23 14.60
N SER A 71 13.41 4.19 14.02
CA SER A 71 12.19 4.58 14.71
C SER A 71 11.89 3.62 15.88
N PRO A 72 11.06 3.99 16.87
CA PRO A 72 10.63 3.06 17.91
C PRO A 72 10.00 1.78 17.36
N ILE A 73 9.26 1.89 16.26
CA ILE A 73 8.68 0.77 15.52
C ILE A 73 9.78 -0.11 14.93
N GLU A 74 10.79 0.48 14.33
CA GLU A 74 11.93 -0.25 13.76
C GLU A 74 12.74 -0.94 14.85
N ARG A 75 12.91 -0.32 16.02
CA ARG A 75 13.56 -0.96 17.18
C ARG A 75 12.78 -2.15 17.70
N GLN A 76 11.45 -2.07 17.79
CA GLN A 76 10.61 -3.21 18.18
C GLN A 76 10.67 -4.34 17.15
N LEU A 77 10.65 -4.01 15.85
CA LEU A 77 10.80 -4.99 14.78
C LEU A 77 12.20 -5.58 14.74
N SER A 78 13.24 -4.75 14.92
CA SER A 78 14.62 -5.21 15.01
C SER A 78 14.84 -6.12 16.21
N SER A 79 14.21 -5.85 17.37
CA SER A 79 14.29 -6.76 18.53
C SER A 79 13.55 -8.08 18.30
N ALA A 80 12.46 -8.06 17.54
CA ALA A 80 11.74 -9.28 17.18
C ALA A 80 12.55 -10.17 16.21
N ILE A 81 13.41 -9.57 15.37
CA ILE A 81 14.27 -10.30 14.42
C ILE A 81 15.34 -11.11 15.13
N ASP A 82 15.81 -10.71 16.31
CA ASP A 82 16.81 -11.46 17.09
C ASP A 82 16.36 -12.88 17.41
N ASP A 83 15.06 -13.12 17.37
CA ASP A 83 14.45 -14.40 17.65
C ASP A 83 14.35 -15.33 16.43
N PHE A 84 14.71 -14.87 15.22
CA PHE A 84 14.51 -15.64 13.99
C PHE A 84 15.83 -15.99 13.28
N ASP A 85 15.92 -17.23 12.79
CA ASP A 85 17.00 -17.68 11.91
C ASP A 85 16.73 -17.33 10.44
N ALA A 86 15.47 -17.16 10.06
CA ALA A 86 15.03 -16.79 8.71
C ALA A 86 13.69 -16.05 8.76
N VAL A 87 13.39 -15.21 7.77
CA VAL A 87 12.19 -14.36 7.75
C VAL A 87 11.50 -14.39 6.39
N ILE A 88 10.17 -14.47 6.42
CA ILE A 88 9.31 -14.35 5.24
C ILE A 88 8.40 -13.13 5.45
N LEU A 89 8.50 -12.13 4.56
CA LEU A 89 7.68 -10.93 4.61
C LEU A 89 6.80 -10.83 3.38
N PRO A 90 5.48 -10.65 3.55
CA PRO A 90 4.56 -10.33 2.46
C PRO A 90 4.81 -8.91 1.92
N PRO A 91 4.10 -8.49 0.86
CA PRO A 91 4.16 -7.12 0.39
C PRO A 91 3.79 -6.17 1.53
N ILE A 92 4.75 -5.44 2.04
CA ILE A 92 4.55 -4.42 3.06
C ILE A 92 4.86 -3.08 2.41
N ASP A 93 3.82 -2.33 2.10
CA ASP A 93 3.94 -0.96 1.62
C ASP A 93 3.85 0.02 2.79
N VAL A 94 4.61 -0.25 3.85
CA VAL A 94 4.74 0.66 4.98
C VAL A 94 6.07 1.39 4.82
N ARG A 95 6.01 2.71 4.64
CA ARG A 95 7.16 3.58 4.83
C ARG A 95 7.71 3.27 6.22
N GLY A 96 9.01 3.01 6.35
CA GLY A 96 9.62 2.54 7.60
C GLY A 96 10.03 1.06 7.58
N SER A 97 9.48 0.22 6.70
CA SER A 97 9.94 -1.16 6.58
C SER A 97 11.31 -1.32 5.90
N SER A 98 11.86 -0.24 5.32
CA SER A 98 13.19 -0.23 4.69
C SER A 98 14.31 -0.47 5.70
N ALA A 99 14.21 0.08 6.92
CA ALA A 99 15.23 -0.14 7.94
C ALA A 99 15.18 -1.57 8.48
N LEU A 100 14.00 -2.14 8.67
CA LEU A 100 13.82 -3.54 9.01
C LEU A 100 14.50 -4.45 7.97
N ARG A 101 14.24 -4.22 6.67
CA ARG A 101 14.84 -5.00 5.59
C ARG A 101 16.37 -4.85 5.54
N ARG A 102 16.89 -3.64 5.77
CA ARG A 102 18.33 -3.40 5.89
C ARG A 102 18.94 -4.12 7.09
N ASP A 103 18.27 -4.13 8.22
CA ASP A 103 18.73 -4.80 9.43
C ASP A 103 18.78 -6.32 9.23
N ILE A 104 17.75 -6.91 8.64
CA ILE A 104 17.73 -8.32 8.20
C ILE A 104 18.95 -8.62 7.31
N SER A 105 19.18 -7.77 6.30
CA SER A 105 20.30 -7.93 5.36
C SER A 105 21.67 -7.80 6.05
N ARG A 106 21.85 -6.82 6.94
CA ARG A 106 23.12 -6.63 7.70
C ARG A 106 23.46 -7.82 8.58
N ARG A 107 22.45 -8.50 9.11
CA ARG A 107 22.59 -9.69 9.96
C ARG A 107 22.75 -10.98 9.16
N ASN A 108 22.70 -10.88 7.82
CA ASN A 108 22.73 -12.05 6.92
C ASN A 108 21.64 -13.07 7.22
N ILE A 109 20.47 -12.62 7.69
CA ILE A 109 19.32 -13.49 7.92
C ILE A 109 18.68 -13.80 6.56
N PRO A 110 18.47 -15.08 6.18
CA PRO A 110 17.75 -15.44 4.97
C PRO A 110 16.38 -14.76 4.92
N PHE A 111 16.09 -14.04 3.83
CA PHE A 111 14.89 -13.22 3.71
C PHE A 111 14.15 -13.50 2.39
N ILE A 112 12.94 -14.07 2.49
CA ILE A 112 12.00 -14.19 1.38
C ILE A 112 11.08 -12.99 1.33
N ALA A 113 11.06 -12.31 0.17
CA ALA A 113 10.07 -11.32 -0.20
C ALA A 113 8.88 -12.03 -0.89
N GLU A 114 7.81 -12.29 -0.15
CA GLU A 114 6.65 -13.04 -0.62
C GLU A 114 5.77 -12.15 -1.52
N SER A 115 5.32 -12.72 -2.65
CA SER A 115 4.35 -12.17 -3.62
C SER A 115 4.66 -10.80 -4.24
N ALA A 116 5.60 -10.02 -3.72
CA ALA A 116 6.09 -8.79 -4.34
C ALA A 116 7.57 -8.60 -4.09
N PRO A 117 8.35 -8.07 -5.05
CA PRO A 117 9.75 -7.74 -4.86
C PRO A 117 9.94 -6.75 -3.71
N GLN A 118 10.89 -7.02 -2.83
CA GLN A 118 11.26 -6.13 -1.72
C GLN A 118 12.78 -5.96 -1.70
N GLU A 119 13.22 -4.78 -1.27
CA GLU A 119 14.64 -4.47 -1.12
C GLU A 119 15.31 -5.47 -0.17
N PHE A 120 16.47 -6.00 -0.55
CA PHE A 120 17.25 -7.04 0.15
C PHE A 120 16.57 -8.41 0.29
N GLY A 121 15.31 -8.56 -0.13
CA GLY A 121 14.61 -9.83 -0.10
C GLY A 121 14.76 -10.62 -1.40
N THR A 122 14.81 -11.94 -1.29
CA THR A 122 14.74 -12.82 -2.45
C THR A 122 13.27 -13.05 -2.80
N TYR A 123 12.88 -12.70 -4.03
CA TYR A 123 11.50 -12.84 -4.47
C TYR A 123 11.02 -14.29 -4.44
N PHE A 124 9.82 -14.49 -3.93
CA PHE A 124 9.16 -15.78 -3.85
C PHE A 124 7.64 -15.62 -4.01
N GLY A 125 7.11 -16.05 -5.12
CA GLY A 125 5.68 -15.91 -5.40
C GLY A 125 5.33 -16.06 -6.87
N PRO A 126 4.04 -15.89 -7.24
CA PRO A 126 3.58 -16.04 -8.61
C PRO A 126 4.04 -14.88 -9.51
N ASP A 127 4.17 -15.14 -10.82
CA ASP A 127 4.23 -14.07 -11.82
C ASP A 127 2.81 -13.48 -12.01
N ASN A 128 2.52 -12.44 -11.20
CA ASN A 128 1.20 -11.81 -11.17
C ASN A 128 0.79 -11.23 -12.52
N TYR A 129 1.74 -10.68 -13.29
CA TYR A 129 1.47 -10.13 -14.60
C TYR A 129 1.15 -11.22 -15.62
N SER A 130 2.02 -12.23 -15.75
CA SER A 130 1.87 -13.28 -16.75
C SER A 130 0.60 -14.12 -16.53
N ALA A 131 0.31 -14.47 -15.29
CA ALA A 131 -0.92 -15.22 -14.96
C ALA A 131 -2.17 -14.42 -15.32
N SER A 132 -2.21 -13.13 -14.99
CA SER A 132 -3.35 -12.29 -15.32
C SER A 132 -3.42 -11.95 -16.82
N TYR A 133 -2.27 -11.90 -17.52
CA TYR A 133 -2.25 -11.75 -18.96
C TYR A 133 -2.91 -12.94 -19.67
N GLU A 134 -2.59 -14.17 -19.26
CA GLU A 134 -3.23 -15.39 -19.76
C GLU A 134 -4.74 -15.38 -19.50
N LEU A 135 -5.16 -14.96 -18.29
CA LEU A 135 -6.56 -14.82 -17.93
C LEU A 135 -7.26 -13.74 -18.80
N GLY A 136 -6.57 -12.64 -19.10
CA GLY A 136 -7.06 -11.59 -20.00
C GLY A 136 -7.23 -12.07 -21.44
N GLN A 137 -6.32 -12.93 -21.94
CA GLN A 137 -6.46 -13.56 -23.25
C GLN A 137 -7.67 -14.50 -23.30
N LEU A 138 -7.90 -15.28 -22.23
CA LEU A 138 -9.11 -16.12 -22.11
C LEU A 138 -10.36 -15.24 -22.16
N ALA A 139 -10.40 -14.16 -21.38
CA ALA A 139 -11.52 -13.21 -21.38
C ALA A 139 -11.77 -12.64 -22.78
N GLY A 140 -10.71 -12.20 -23.45
CA GLY A 140 -10.80 -11.69 -24.82
C GLY A 140 -11.36 -12.73 -25.81
N THR A 141 -11.02 -14.00 -25.63
CA THR A 141 -11.54 -15.08 -26.46
C THR A 141 -13.06 -15.26 -26.28
N HIS A 142 -13.55 -15.14 -25.05
CA HIS A 142 -14.98 -15.26 -24.73
C HIS A 142 -15.82 -14.11 -25.31
N VAL A 143 -15.26 -12.90 -25.42
CA VAL A 143 -15.98 -11.71 -25.92
C VAL A 143 -15.55 -11.30 -27.33
N LYS A 144 -14.81 -12.16 -28.03
CA LYS A 144 -14.28 -11.87 -29.38
C LYS A 144 -15.42 -11.52 -30.35
N GLY A 145 -15.25 -10.40 -31.05
CA GLY A 145 -16.24 -9.90 -32.00
C GLY A 145 -17.39 -9.09 -31.38
N GLN A 146 -17.36 -8.87 -30.07
CA GLN A 146 -18.30 -7.99 -29.36
C GLN A 146 -17.63 -6.65 -29.05
N ALA A 147 -18.45 -5.60 -28.84
CA ALA A 147 -17.96 -4.38 -28.21
C ALA A 147 -17.62 -4.69 -26.74
N VAL A 148 -16.39 -4.40 -26.33
CA VAL A 148 -15.92 -4.72 -24.98
C VAL A 148 -15.92 -3.49 -24.09
N HIS A 149 -16.66 -3.60 -22.98
CA HIS A 149 -16.64 -2.64 -21.90
C HIS A 149 -16.26 -3.35 -20.61
N ALA A 150 -15.02 -3.17 -20.18
CA ALA A 150 -14.45 -3.86 -19.02
C ALA A 150 -14.44 -2.96 -17.77
N LEU A 151 -14.82 -3.53 -16.63
CA LEU A 151 -14.64 -2.96 -15.31
C LEU A 151 -13.49 -3.67 -14.60
N MET A 152 -12.46 -2.92 -14.23
CA MET A 152 -11.29 -3.40 -13.50
C MET A 152 -11.40 -3.02 -12.03
N ILE A 153 -11.64 -3.99 -11.14
CA ILE A 153 -11.70 -3.77 -9.70
C ILE A 153 -10.33 -4.07 -9.11
N GLY A 154 -9.55 -3.01 -8.89
CA GLY A 154 -8.15 -3.06 -8.50
C GLY A 154 -7.90 -2.68 -7.03
N TYR A 155 -6.61 -2.60 -6.69
CA TYR A 155 -6.09 -2.01 -5.47
C TYR A 155 -4.80 -1.27 -5.80
N SER A 156 -4.84 0.07 -5.79
CA SER A 156 -3.76 0.92 -6.31
C SER A 156 -2.49 0.94 -5.44
N GLU A 157 -2.56 0.48 -4.19
CA GLU A 157 -1.48 0.62 -3.21
C GLU A 157 -0.54 -0.59 -3.15
N LEU A 158 -0.92 -1.73 -3.74
CA LEU A 158 -0.11 -2.94 -3.74
C LEU A 158 0.43 -3.25 -5.15
N SER A 159 1.75 -3.32 -5.28
CA SER A 159 2.43 -3.52 -6.55
C SER A 159 2.07 -4.84 -7.25
N ASN A 160 1.97 -5.94 -6.50
CA ASN A 160 1.55 -7.24 -7.04
C ASN A 160 0.12 -7.21 -7.61
N VAL A 161 -0.78 -6.48 -6.96
CA VAL A 161 -2.16 -6.31 -7.42
C VAL A 161 -2.24 -5.41 -8.65
N GLN A 162 -1.41 -4.37 -8.72
CA GLN A 162 -1.27 -3.55 -9.92
C GLN A 162 -0.78 -4.37 -11.12
N GLU A 163 0.19 -5.28 -10.92
CA GLU A 163 0.67 -6.17 -11.97
C GLU A 163 -0.44 -7.12 -12.47
N ARG A 164 -1.32 -7.60 -11.59
CA ARG A 164 -2.51 -8.38 -11.98
C ARG A 164 -3.42 -7.59 -12.91
N ALA A 165 -3.78 -6.36 -12.53
CA ALA A 165 -4.65 -5.51 -13.33
C ALA A 165 -4.03 -5.17 -14.70
N LYS A 166 -2.75 -4.78 -14.72
CA LYS A 166 -2.00 -4.50 -15.97
C LYS A 166 -1.91 -5.72 -16.87
N GLY A 167 -1.63 -6.89 -16.31
CA GLY A 167 -1.56 -8.14 -17.04
C GLY A 167 -2.88 -8.48 -17.71
N PHE A 168 -3.98 -8.47 -16.97
CA PHE A 168 -5.30 -8.76 -17.51
C PHE A 168 -5.69 -7.79 -18.63
N GLU A 169 -5.51 -6.50 -18.43
CA GLU A 169 -5.78 -5.49 -19.45
C GLU A 169 -4.96 -5.74 -20.72
N ALA A 170 -3.67 -6.02 -20.58
CA ALA A 170 -2.80 -6.29 -21.71
C ALA A 170 -3.20 -7.57 -22.47
N GLY A 171 -3.60 -8.63 -21.75
CA GLY A 171 -4.10 -9.87 -22.35
C GLY A 171 -5.42 -9.68 -23.09
N LEU A 172 -6.34 -8.91 -22.51
CA LEU A 172 -7.62 -8.57 -23.12
C LEU A 172 -7.41 -7.76 -24.41
N ARG A 173 -6.55 -6.73 -24.38
CA ARG A 173 -6.19 -5.92 -25.55
C ARG A 173 -5.51 -6.73 -26.65
N GLN A 174 -4.68 -7.70 -26.30
CA GLN A 174 -4.02 -8.57 -27.26
C GLN A 174 -5.01 -9.31 -28.16
N VAL A 175 -6.18 -9.68 -27.64
CA VAL A 175 -7.20 -10.45 -28.37
C VAL A 175 -8.26 -9.56 -29.01
N CYS A 176 -8.71 -8.52 -28.30
CA CYS A 176 -9.81 -7.65 -28.73
C CYS A 176 -9.35 -6.39 -29.48
N GLY A 177 -8.05 -6.08 -29.50
CA GLY A 177 -7.50 -4.84 -30.03
C GLY A 177 -7.66 -3.67 -29.05
N ASP A 178 -7.38 -2.45 -29.52
CA ASP A 178 -7.36 -1.25 -28.65
C ASP A 178 -8.73 -0.54 -28.53
N GLN A 179 -9.70 -0.94 -29.34
CA GLN A 179 -11.04 -0.35 -29.35
C GLN A 179 -11.94 -0.96 -28.28
N LEU A 180 -11.53 -0.88 -26.99
CA LEU A 180 -12.33 -1.32 -25.86
C LEU A 180 -12.38 -0.23 -24.80
N ILE A 181 -13.47 -0.17 -24.06
CA ILE A 181 -13.66 0.76 -22.96
C ILE A 181 -13.23 0.06 -21.68
N ILE A 182 -12.31 0.67 -20.93
CA ILE A 182 -11.86 0.15 -19.66
C ILE A 182 -12.09 1.19 -18.56
N ASN A 183 -12.79 0.79 -17.51
CA ASN A 183 -12.96 1.59 -16.31
C ASN A 183 -12.23 0.95 -15.15
N HIS A 184 -11.41 1.71 -14.46
CA HIS A 184 -10.72 1.27 -13.26
C HIS A 184 -11.43 1.82 -12.01
N VAL A 185 -11.66 0.95 -11.03
CA VAL A 185 -12.18 1.33 -9.71
C VAL A 185 -11.32 0.71 -8.61
N ASN A 186 -11.16 1.41 -7.50
CA ASN A 186 -10.39 0.91 -6.37
C ASN A 186 -11.30 0.19 -5.38
N GLY A 187 -11.25 -1.14 -5.39
CA GLY A 187 -11.97 -2.02 -4.47
C GLY A 187 -11.22 -2.28 -3.15
N GLN A 188 -9.97 -1.80 -3.03
CA GLN A 188 -9.08 -1.98 -1.87
C GLN A 188 -8.92 -3.45 -1.44
N GLY A 189 -9.13 -4.40 -2.35
CA GLY A 189 -9.14 -5.83 -2.04
C GLY A 189 -10.21 -6.24 -1.01
N ASN A 190 -11.15 -5.35 -0.67
CA ASN A 190 -12.14 -5.51 0.39
C ASN A 190 -13.54 -5.71 -0.21
N TYR A 191 -14.25 -6.74 0.27
CA TYR A 191 -15.59 -7.09 -0.22
C TYR A 191 -16.58 -5.92 -0.18
N LYS A 192 -16.68 -5.18 0.94
CA LYS A 192 -17.70 -4.11 1.09
C LYS A 192 -17.44 -2.94 0.15
N ILE A 193 -16.16 -2.58 0.00
CA ILE A 193 -15.76 -1.49 -0.88
C ILE A 193 -15.95 -1.90 -2.34
N ALA A 194 -15.50 -3.11 -2.70
CA ALA A 194 -15.65 -3.65 -4.04
C ALA A 194 -17.14 -3.77 -4.45
N LEU A 195 -18.01 -4.21 -3.53
CA LEU A 195 -19.44 -4.29 -3.77
C LEU A 195 -20.05 -2.91 -4.10
N ARG A 196 -19.68 -1.90 -3.33
CA ARG A 196 -20.15 -0.52 -3.57
C ARG A 196 -19.68 0.00 -4.93
N VAL A 197 -18.36 -0.01 -5.19
CA VAL A 197 -17.83 0.56 -6.44
C VAL A 197 -18.26 -0.22 -7.68
N ALA A 198 -18.47 -1.54 -7.58
CA ALA A 198 -19.02 -2.35 -8.67
C ALA A 198 -20.50 -2.03 -8.90
N SER A 199 -21.31 -1.89 -7.84
CA SER A 199 -22.73 -1.52 -7.96
C SER A 199 -22.88 -0.14 -8.59
N ASP A 200 -22.10 0.85 -8.14
CA ASP A 200 -22.10 2.20 -8.70
C ASP A 200 -21.75 2.20 -10.20
N ALA A 201 -20.72 1.44 -10.57
CA ALA A 201 -20.28 1.33 -11.96
C ALA A 201 -21.34 0.66 -12.86
N LEU A 202 -21.99 -0.42 -12.38
CA LEU A 202 -23.01 -1.16 -13.13
C LEU A 202 -24.32 -0.38 -13.27
N GLN A 203 -24.69 0.43 -12.26
CA GLN A 203 -25.86 1.30 -12.35
C GLN A 203 -25.68 2.45 -13.35
N LEU A 204 -24.45 2.97 -13.47
CA LEU A 204 -24.14 4.07 -14.39
C LEU A 204 -23.96 3.62 -15.84
N LYS A 205 -23.61 2.34 -16.06
CA LYS A 205 -23.22 1.81 -17.37
C LYS A 205 -23.69 0.37 -17.55
N ASP A 206 -24.83 0.22 -18.15
CA ASP A 206 -25.47 -1.07 -18.52
C ASP A 206 -24.71 -1.87 -19.60
N THR A 207 -23.67 -1.27 -20.17
CA THR A 207 -22.86 -1.87 -21.25
C THR A 207 -21.66 -2.69 -20.78
N ILE A 208 -21.37 -2.73 -19.45
CA ILE A 208 -20.26 -3.51 -18.90
C ILE A 208 -20.53 -5.00 -19.11
N ASN A 209 -19.67 -5.66 -19.91
CA ASN A 209 -19.78 -7.08 -20.23
C ASN A 209 -18.59 -7.92 -19.76
N VAL A 210 -17.52 -7.30 -19.26
CA VAL A 210 -16.37 -7.96 -18.64
C VAL A 210 -16.07 -7.31 -17.31
N ILE A 211 -15.87 -8.10 -16.25
CA ILE A 211 -15.37 -7.62 -14.97
C ILE A 211 -14.12 -8.41 -14.62
N PHE A 212 -13.04 -7.71 -14.28
CA PHE A 212 -11.85 -8.29 -13.67
C PHE A 212 -11.74 -7.87 -12.21
N ALA A 213 -11.50 -8.82 -11.34
CA ALA A 213 -11.26 -8.61 -9.92
C ALA A 213 -9.89 -9.14 -9.51
N VAL A 214 -9.15 -8.33 -8.77
CA VAL A 214 -7.76 -8.63 -8.41
C VAL A 214 -7.61 -9.68 -7.30
N ASN A 215 -8.70 -10.06 -6.64
CA ASN A 215 -8.75 -11.13 -5.63
C ASN A 215 -10.16 -11.72 -5.50
N ASP A 216 -10.26 -12.81 -4.72
CA ASP A 216 -11.50 -13.56 -4.51
C ASP A 216 -12.61 -12.71 -3.90
N HIS A 217 -12.31 -11.90 -2.89
CA HIS A 217 -13.28 -11.03 -2.21
C HIS A 217 -13.88 -9.98 -3.14
N SER A 218 -13.07 -9.39 -4.00
CA SER A 218 -13.53 -8.43 -5.00
C SER A 218 -14.36 -9.08 -6.09
N ALA A 219 -14.05 -10.34 -6.44
CA ALA A 219 -14.83 -11.11 -7.43
C ALA A 219 -16.21 -11.49 -6.88
N ILE A 220 -16.28 -11.97 -5.63
CA ILE A 220 -17.56 -12.27 -4.97
C ILE A 220 -18.43 -11.01 -4.93
N ALA A 221 -17.85 -9.88 -4.56
CA ALA A 221 -18.52 -8.59 -4.52
C ALA A 221 -19.03 -8.15 -5.89
N ALA A 222 -18.23 -8.33 -6.95
CA ALA A 222 -18.61 -8.01 -8.31
C ALA A 222 -19.78 -8.87 -8.83
N ILE A 223 -19.78 -10.16 -8.51
CA ILE A 223 -20.86 -11.08 -8.85
C ILE A 223 -22.15 -10.64 -8.18
N GLU A 224 -22.11 -10.39 -6.87
CA GLU A 224 -23.27 -9.92 -6.12
C GLU A 224 -23.80 -8.56 -6.62
N ALA A 225 -22.91 -7.63 -6.96
CA ALA A 225 -23.30 -6.35 -7.56
C ALA A 225 -24.01 -6.56 -8.89
N ALA A 226 -23.49 -7.44 -9.75
CA ALA A 226 -24.11 -7.76 -11.03
C ALA A 226 -25.50 -8.40 -10.86
N GLU A 227 -25.65 -9.36 -9.95
CA GLU A 227 -26.92 -10.00 -9.63
C GLU A 227 -27.95 -8.98 -9.13
N ARG A 228 -27.56 -8.08 -8.23
CA ARG A 228 -28.43 -7.01 -7.70
C ARG A 228 -28.89 -6.02 -8.78
N CYS A 229 -28.03 -5.74 -9.75
CA CYS A 229 -28.34 -4.85 -10.87
C CYS A 229 -29.04 -5.56 -12.05
N GLY A 230 -29.22 -6.87 -11.99
CA GLY A 230 -29.74 -7.68 -13.12
C GLY A 230 -28.79 -7.70 -14.33
N ALA A 231 -27.50 -7.43 -14.13
CA ALA A 231 -26.49 -7.46 -15.16
C ALA A 231 -25.84 -8.85 -15.29
N THR A 232 -25.33 -9.18 -16.48
CA THR A 232 -24.75 -10.51 -16.76
C THR A 232 -23.33 -10.42 -17.35
N PRO A 233 -22.40 -9.67 -16.72
CA PRO A 233 -21.03 -9.60 -17.21
C PRO A 233 -20.30 -10.93 -17.01
N ALA A 234 -19.31 -11.21 -17.84
CA ALA A 234 -18.35 -12.27 -17.59
C ALA A 234 -17.34 -11.81 -16.53
N VAL A 235 -17.25 -12.51 -15.40
CA VAL A 235 -16.36 -12.17 -14.28
C VAL A 235 -15.12 -13.05 -14.29
N TYR A 236 -13.98 -12.45 -14.10
CA TYR A 236 -12.66 -13.10 -14.00
C TYR A 236 -11.95 -12.63 -12.73
N ALA A 237 -11.24 -13.54 -12.06
CA ALA A 237 -10.53 -13.23 -10.82
C ALA A 237 -9.07 -13.68 -10.89
N ALA A 238 -8.17 -12.88 -10.31
CA ALA A 238 -6.79 -13.27 -10.09
C ALA A 238 -6.52 -13.43 -8.59
N GLY A 239 -6.23 -14.67 -8.17
CA GLY A 239 -6.02 -15.03 -6.75
C GLY A 239 -6.19 -16.53 -6.56
N GLY A 240 -7.44 -17.01 -6.59
CA GLY A 240 -7.75 -18.40 -6.25
C GLY A 240 -7.27 -18.72 -4.83
N GLU A 241 -7.58 -17.80 -3.91
CA GLU A 241 -7.05 -17.77 -2.54
C GLU A 241 -7.65 -18.88 -1.67
N SER A 242 -8.86 -19.34 -2.04
CA SER A 242 -9.49 -20.50 -1.44
C SER A 242 -10.07 -21.44 -2.49
N ALA A 243 -9.96 -22.76 -2.23
CA ALA A 243 -10.56 -23.77 -3.08
C ALA A 243 -12.09 -23.62 -3.17
N ASP A 244 -12.75 -23.19 -2.10
CA ASP A 244 -14.20 -22.96 -2.07
C ASP A 244 -14.63 -21.79 -2.97
N PHE A 245 -13.79 -20.75 -3.12
CA PHE A 245 -14.04 -19.71 -4.11
C PHE A 245 -13.89 -20.26 -5.53
N VAL A 246 -12.79 -20.95 -5.81
CA VAL A 246 -12.53 -21.51 -7.14
C VAL A 246 -13.64 -22.50 -7.55
N ALA A 247 -14.17 -23.25 -6.59
CA ALA A 247 -15.29 -24.18 -6.81
C ALA A 247 -16.59 -23.49 -7.29
N ARG A 248 -16.73 -22.17 -7.06
CA ARG A 248 -17.85 -21.38 -7.61
C ARG A 248 -17.90 -21.38 -9.13
N LEU A 249 -16.79 -21.69 -9.82
CA LEU A 249 -16.78 -21.93 -11.26
C LEU A 249 -17.79 -22.99 -11.70
N GLN A 250 -18.13 -23.95 -10.82
CA GLN A 250 -19.07 -25.05 -11.11
C GLN A 250 -20.55 -24.63 -10.97
N SER A 251 -20.85 -23.60 -10.19
CA SER A 251 -22.22 -23.21 -9.85
C SER A 251 -22.55 -21.76 -10.22
N GLN A 252 -21.57 -20.89 -10.35
CA GLN A 252 -21.77 -19.46 -10.60
C GLN A 252 -21.60 -19.13 -12.08
N ALA A 253 -22.73 -18.88 -12.75
CA ALA A 253 -22.76 -18.65 -14.20
C ALA A 253 -21.97 -17.42 -14.66
N LEU A 254 -21.79 -16.42 -13.82
CA LEU A 254 -21.03 -15.19 -14.16
C LEU A 254 -19.51 -15.39 -14.06
N LEU A 255 -19.03 -16.27 -13.20
CA LEU A 255 -17.59 -16.54 -13.03
C LEU A 255 -17.10 -17.44 -14.18
N LYS A 256 -16.19 -16.94 -15.01
CA LYS A 256 -15.72 -17.61 -16.23
C LYS A 256 -14.29 -18.11 -16.15
N GLY A 257 -13.49 -17.59 -15.23
CA GLY A 257 -12.10 -18.01 -15.09
C GLY A 257 -11.44 -17.41 -13.88
N VAL A 258 -10.48 -18.15 -13.32
CA VAL A 258 -9.67 -17.76 -12.17
C VAL A 258 -8.20 -18.05 -12.48
N ALA A 259 -7.33 -17.06 -12.35
CA ALA A 259 -5.90 -17.30 -12.26
C ALA A 259 -5.58 -17.71 -10.82
N ALA A 260 -5.41 -19.02 -10.60
CA ALA A 260 -5.13 -19.59 -9.28
C ALA A 260 -3.62 -19.61 -9.01
N PHE A 261 -3.21 -19.13 -7.83
CA PHE A 261 -1.80 -19.03 -7.42
C PHE A 261 -1.40 -20.06 -6.36
N PHE A 262 -2.31 -20.86 -5.87
CA PHE A 262 -2.07 -21.98 -4.94
C PHE A 262 -1.28 -21.58 -3.70
N PRO A 263 -1.85 -20.81 -2.76
CA PRO A 263 -1.16 -20.33 -1.55
C PRO A 263 -0.55 -21.45 -0.70
N GLU A 264 -1.18 -22.62 -0.68
CA GLU A 264 -0.65 -23.81 -0.02
C GLU A 264 0.67 -24.31 -0.63
N VAL A 265 0.82 -24.21 -1.95
CA VAL A 265 2.08 -24.56 -2.65
C VAL A 265 3.13 -23.49 -2.40
N VAL A 266 2.76 -22.21 -2.43
CA VAL A 266 3.65 -21.10 -2.10
C VAL A 266 4.24 -21.29 -0.71
N GLY A 267 3.40 -21.56 0.29
CA GLY A 267 3.85 -21.79 1.67
C GLY A 267 4.79 -22.98 1.82
N MET A 268 4.48 -24.12 1.20
CA MET A 268 5.35 -25.31 1.22
C MET A 268 6.73 -25.00 0.62
N ARG A 269 6.76 -24.41 -0.57
CA ARG A 269 8.00 -24.11 -1.29
C ARG A 269 8.83 -23.04 -0.58
N ALA A 270 8.19 -22.06 0.08
CA ALA A 270 8.89 -21.05 0.87
C ALA A 270 9.65 -21.69 2.05
N ILE A 271 9.03 -22.64 2.76
CA ILE A 271 9.71 -23.38 3.83
C ILE A 271 10.85 -24.25 3.29
N ASP A 272 10.67 -24.91 2.15
CA ASP A 272 11.73 -25.71 1.52
C ASP A 272 12.93 -24.83 1.11
N ALA A 273 12.68 -23.65 0.56
CA ALA A 273 13.74 -22.70 0.22
C ALA A 273 14.47 -22.18 1.45
N MET A 274 13.73 -21.90 2.54
CA MET A 274 14.35 -21.52 3.82
C MET A 274 15.18 -22.66 4.43
N ALA A 275 14.71 -23.90 4.32
CA ALA A 275 15.48 -25.04 4.79
C ALA A 275 16.82 -25.17 4.05
N ALA A 276 16.83 -24.97 2.74
CA ALA A 276 18.05 -24.97 1.93
C ALA A 276 18.98 -23.82 2.31
N ALA A 277 18.45 -22.60 2.47
CA ALA A 277 19.22 -21.43 2.86
C ALA A 277 19.85 -21.60 4.25
N LEU A 278 19.12 -22.15 5.22
CA LEU A 278 19.62 -22.45 6.56
C LEU A 278 20.63 -23.60 6.58
N ALA A 279 20.66 -24.44 5.55
CA ALA A 279 21.68 -25.45 5.34
C ALA A 279 22.94 -24.93 4.62
N GLY A 280 22.97 -23.62 4.29
CA GLY A 280 24.09 -22.95 3.64
C GLY A 280 24.01 -22.90 2.11
N GLU A 281 22.90 -23.31 1.51
CA GLU A 281 22.69 -23.12 0.08
C GLU A 281 22.23 -21.67 -0.22
N PRO A 282 22.61 -21.06 -1.36
CA PRO A 282 22.18 -19.71 -1.68
C PRO A 282 20.67 -19.65 -1.89
N LEU A 283 20.02 -18.72 -1.22
CA LEU A 283 18.60 -18.44 -1.44
C LEU A 283 18.43 -17.85 -2.84
N SER A 284 17.72 -18.54 -3.71
CA SER A 284 17.44 -18.11 -5.07
C SER A 284 15.97 -17.78 -5.25
N GLU A 285 15.74 -16.83 -6.13
CA GLU A 285 14.40 -16.39 -6.52
C GLU A 285 13.57 -17.56 -7.07
N ASN A 286 12.30 -17.57 -6.74
CA ASN A 286 11.39 -18.63 -7.13
C ASN A 286 10.06 -18.07 -7.61
N ILE A 287 9.76 -18.31 -8.88
CA ILE A 287 8.42 -18.10 -9.43
C ILE A 287 7.59 -19.34 -9.11
N THR A 288 6.57 -19.16 -8.29
CA THR A 288 5.64 -20.24 -7.97
C THR A 288 4.67 -20.47 -9.13
N PRO A 289 4.20 -21.71 -9.32
CA PRO A 289 3.29 -22.02 -10.42
C PRO A 289 1.95 -21.34 -10.25
N HIS A 290 1.30 -21.04 -11.38
CA HIS A 290 -0.09 -20.66 -11.46
C HIS A 290 -0.82 -21.53 -12.50
N ALA A 291 -2.13 -21.48 -12.49
CA ALA A 291 -2.96 -22.07 -13.53
C ALA A 291 -4.20 -21.23 -13.79
N ILE A 292 -4.64 -21.21 -15.05
CA ILE A 292 -5.94 -20.64 -15.41
C ILE A 292 -7.00 -21.73 -15.24
N ILE A 293 -7.83 -21.56 -14.24
CA ILE A 293 -8.91 -22.49 -13.91
C ILE A 293 -10.21 -21.99 -14.52
N THR A 294 -10.88 -22.89 -15.23
CA THR A 294 -12.19 -22.66 -15.86
C THR A 294 -13.19 -23.72 -15.40
N PRO A 295 -14.50 -23.60 -15.70
CA PRO A 295 -15.47 -24.64 -15.39
C PRO A 295 -15.09 -26.02 -15.97
N GLU A 296 -14.42 -26.04 -17.12
CA GLU A 296 -14.08 -27.27 -17.84
C GLU A 296 -12.92 -28.03 -17.20
N ASN A 297 -11.90 -27.33 -16.67
CA ASN A 297 -10.70 -27.97 -16.13
C ASN A 297 -10.63 -27.93 -14.60
N PHE A 298 -11.64 -27.39 -13.91
CA PHE A 298 -11.66 -27.28 -12.44
C PHE A 298 -11.36 -28.59 -11.73
N ARG A 299 -12.00 -29.70 -12.19
CA ARG A 299 -11.84 -31.01 -11.59
C ARG A 299 -10.49 -31.70 -11.85
N ASP A 300 -9.66 -31.12 -12.70
CA ASP A 300 -8.26 -31.57 -12.86
C ASP A 300 -7.39 -31.12 -11.69
N PHE A 301 -7.82 -30.08 -10.96
CA PHE A 301 -7.07 -29.48 -9.85
C PHE A 301 -7.71 -29.74 -8.49
N TYR A 302 -9.03 -29.67 -8.39
CA TYR A 302 -9.75 -29.66 -7.13
C TYR A 302 -10.68 -30.86 -6.97
N GLU A 303 -10.79 -31.36 -5.73
CA GLU A 303 -11.69 -32.42 -5.32
C GLU A 303 -12.53 -32.00 -4.11
N GLU A 304 -13.71 -32.57 -3.97
CA GLU A 304 -14.58 -32.36 -2.82
C GLU A 304 -14.18 -33.30 -1.69
N ALA A 305 -13.94 -32.75 -0.52
CA ALA A 305 -13.63 -33.50 0.69
C ALA A 305 -14.92 -34.10 1.30
N ALA A 306 -14.77 -35.03 2.22
CA ALA A 306 -15.91 -35.72 2.86
C ALA A 306 -16.84 -34.80 3.68
N ASP A 307 -16.36 -33.64 4.08
CA ASP A 307 -17.10 -32.60 4.80
C ASP A 307 -17.81 -31.60 3.85
N GLY A 308 -17.69 -31.81 2.54
CA GLY A 308 -18.26 -30.94 1.52
C GLY A 308 -17.41 -29.70 1.17
N SER A 309 -16.26 -29.51 1.81
CA SER A 309 -15.31 -28.47 1.44
C SER A 309 -14.51 -28.88 0.20
N TRP A 310 -13.98 -27.91 -0.52
CA TRP A 310 -13.12 -28.14 -1.67
C TRP A 310 -11.65 -28.03 -1.29
N ARG A 311 -10.79 -28.87 -1.89
CA ARG A 311 -9.35 -28.82 -1.68
C ARG A 311 -8.60 -29.11 -2.97
N LEU A 312 -7.38 -28.56 -3.06
CA LEU A 312 -6.43 -28.94 -4.11
C LEU A 312 -6.07 -30.42 -3.95
N GLN A 313 -6.19 -31.19 -5.03
CA GLN A 313 -5.84 -32.62 -5.04
C GLN A 313 -4.39 -32.82 -4.62
N ASP A 314 -4.13 -33.82 -3.81
CA ASP A 314 -2.79 -34.11 -3.29
C ASP A 314 -1.77 -34.30 -4.41
N GLN A 315 -2.14 -35.03 -5.47
CA GLN A 315 -1.29 -35.27 -6.64
C GLN A 315 -0.96 -33.96 -7.38
N CYS A 316 -1.94 -33.04 -7.52
CA CYS A 316 -1.72 -31.74 -8.12
C CYS A 316 -0.82 -30.88 -7.25
N ARG A 317 -1.03 -30.87 -5.95
CA ARG A 317 -0.21 -30.14 -4.98
C ARG A 317 1.25 -30.59 -5.02
N GLU A 318 1.50 -31.89 -5.03
CA GLU A 318 2.86 -32.47 -5.15
C GLU A 318 3.52 -32.09 -6.48
N LYS A 319 2.78 -32.19 -7.58
CA LYS A 319 3.27 -31.80 -8.92
C LYS A 319 3.63 -30.31 -8.98
N LEU A 320 2.77 -29.45 -8.44
CA LEU A 320 2.97 -28.00 -8.40
C LEU A 320 4.10 -27.59 -7.44
N ALA A 321 4.23 -28.29 -6.30
CA ALA A 321 5.32 -28.08 -5.35
C ALA A 321 6.69 -28.48 -5.95
N GLY A 322 6.70 -29.43 -6.86
CA GLY A 322 7.94 -29.97 -7.43
C GLY A 322 8.73 -30.84 -6.45
N PRO A 323 9.92 -31.29 -6.82
CA PRO A 323 10.75 -32.12 -5.96
C PRO A 323 11.27 -31.37 -4.74
N ASP A 324 11.53 -32.10 -3.67
CA ASP A 324 12.16 -31.57 -2.46
C ASP A 324 13.50 -30.89 -2.79
N VAL A 325 13.64 -29.64 -2.40
CA VAL A 325 14.87 -28.86 -2.60
C VAL A 325 16.00 -29.40 -1.72
N LEU A 326 15.66 -29.82 -0.48
CA LEU A 326 16.62 -30.35 0.47
C LEU A 326 16.08 -31.61 1.15
N SER A 327 16.94 -32.62 1.29
CA SER A 327 16.64 -33.78 2.13
C SER A 327 16.54 -33.36 3.60
N ALA A 328 15.48 -33.77 4.30
CA ALA A 328 15.28 -33.46 5.71
C ALA A 328 16.47 -33.82 6.61
N ARG A 329 17.30 -34.83 6.22
CA ARG A 329 18.51 -35.22 6.94
C ARG A 329 19.64 -34.20 6.85
N ARG A 330 19.62 -33.28 5.89
CA ARG A 330 20.62 -32.23 5.72
C ARG A 330 20.19 -30.91 6.34
N ALA A 331 18.90 -30.73 6.66
CA ALA A 331 18.41 -29.52 7.27
C ALA A 331 18.92 -29.41 8.73
N PRO A 332 19.36 -28.22 9.17
CA PRO A 332 19.62 -27.97 10.58
C PRO A 332 18.33 -28.13 11.37
N THR A 333 18.38 -28.63 12.60
CA THR A 333 17.19 -28.75 13.46
C THR A 333 17.01 -27.55 14.38
N GLY A 334 15.80 -27.35 14.91
CA GLY A 334 15.51 -26.34 15.94
C GLY A 334 15.58 -24.90 15.45
N LYS A 335 15.50 -24.67 14.14
CA LYS A 335 15.50 -23.33 13.55
C LYS A 335 14.13 -22.66 13.64
N ARG A 336 14.13 -21.35 13.83
CA ARG A 336 12.94 -20.50 13.98
C ARG A 336 12.76 -19.64 12.74
N ILE A 337 11.62 -19.80 12.05
CA ILE A 337 11.26 -19.02 10.87
C ILE A 337 10.16 -18.05 11.25
N GLY A 338 10.41 -16.75 11.08
CA GLY A 338 9.42 -15.71 11.26
C GLY A 338 8.59 -15.52 9.99
N PHE A 339 7.28 -15.57 10.09
CA PHE A 339 6.35 -15.16 9.05
C PHE A 339 5.43 -14.05 9.56
N MET A 340 5.39 -12.93 8.84
CA MET A 340 4.67 -11.73 9.25
C MET A 340 3.54 -11.38 8.26
N PRO A 341 2.42 -12.12 8.21
CA PRO A 341 1.33 -11.87 7.26
C PRO A 341 0.60 -10.55 7.57
N HIS A 342 0.38 -9.71 6.56
CA HIS A 342 -0.28 -8.39 6.74
C HIS A 342 -1.75 -8.54 7.17
N PHE A 343 -2.45 -9.56 6.68
CA PHE A 343 -3.83 -9.88 7.01
C PHE A 343 -3.97 -11.37 7.33
N PRO A 344 -3.58 -11.83 8.55
CA PRO A 344 -3.54 -13.26 8.87
C PRO A 344 -4.90 -13.97 8.75
N ALA A 345 -6.01 -13.21 8.83
CA ALA A 345 -7.36 -13.74 8.63
C ALA A 345 -7.78 -13.86 7.16
N HIS A 346 -7.00 -13.32 6.22
CA HIS A 346 -7.27 -13.41 4.79
C HIS A 346 -7.02 -14.82 4.28
N ASP A 347 -7.85 -15.33 3.37
CA ASP A 347 -7.82 -16.71 2.89
C ASP A 347 -6.46 -17.11 2.32
N TRP A 348 -5.80 -16.23 1.58
CA TRP A 348 -4.44 -16.40 1.09
C TRP A 348 -3.46 -16.79 2.22
N TYR A 349 -3.41 -15.95 3.27
CA TYR A 349 -2.48 -16.16 4.38
C TYR A 349 -2.88 -17.33 5.27
N ARG A 350 -4.18 -17.60 5.46
CA ARG A 350 -4.63 -18.78 6.21
C ARG A 350 -4.18 -20.07 5.55
N SER A 351 -4.37 -20.21 4.24
CA SER A 351 -3.95 -21.38 3.48
C SER A 351 -2.43 -21.54 3.48
N MET A 352 -1.71 -20.44 3.30
CA MET A 352 -0.25 -20.42 3.33
C MET A 352 0.30 -20.79 4.71
N ILE A 353 -0.22 -20.20 5.81
CA ILE A 353 0.18 -20.51 7.18
C ILE A 353 -0.04 -21.99 7.50
N ALA A 354 -1.22 -22.54 7.15
CA ALA A 354 -1.52 -23.94 7.38
C ALA A 354 -0.54 -24.88 6.68
N SER A 355 -0.20 -24.57 5.43
CA SER A 355 0.76 -25.37 4.66
C SER A 355 2.19 -25.22 5.20
N MET A 356 2.61 -24.01 5.59
CA MET A 356 3.91 -23.77 6.24
C MET A 356 4.03 -24.52 7.57
N GLN A 357 2.99 -24.45 8.44
CA GLN A 357 2.93 -25.15 9.72
C GLN A 357 3.07 -26.67 9.58
N ASN A 358 2.53 -27.22 8.50
CA ASN A 358 2.73 -28.64 8.19
C ASN A 358 4.13 -28.92 7.65
N ARG A 359 4.66 -28.02 6.80
CA ARG A 359 5.95 -28.24 6.14
C ARG A 359 7.14 -28.10 7.09
N VAL A 360 7.10 -27.18 8.07
CA VAL A 360 8.17 -27.01 9.07
C VAL A 360 8.39 -28.27 9.90
N LYS A 361 7.35 -29.07 10.15
CA LYS A 361 7.44 -30.35 10.88
C LYS A 361 8.40 -31.31 10.21
N LYS A 362 8.48 -31.31 8.88
CA LYS A 362 9.38 -32.15 8.09
C LYS A 362 10.86 -31.89 8.43
N TYR A 363 11.20 -30.63 8.72
CA TYR A 363 12.57 -30.20 9.00
C TYR A 363 12.87 -30.05 10.50
N GLY A 364 11.86 -30.18 11.36
CA GLY A 364 12.00 -29.93 12.80
C GLY A 364 12.22 -28.44 13.11
N PHE A 365 11.61 -27.56 12.31
CA PHE A 365 11.63 -26.11 12.50
C PHE A 365 10.41 -25.64 13.29
N GLU A 366 10.53 -24.46 13.88
CA GLU A 366 9.42 -23.71 14.45
C GLU A 366 9.01 -22.59 13.51
N LEU A 367 7.72 -22.52 13.15
CA LEU A 367 7.15 -21.37 12.45
C LEU A 367 6.51 -20.44 13.46
N ILE A 368 7.02 -19.24 13.56
CA ILE A 368 6.45 -18.18 14.39
C ILE A 368 5.69 -17.22 13.49
N VAL A 369 4.39 -17.29 13.56
CA VAL A 369 3.50 -16.35 12.88
C VAL A 369 3.28 -15.18 13.83
N THR A 370 3.99 -14.09 13.59
CA THR A 370 3.69 -12.84 14.26
C THR A 370 2.69 -12.11 13.42
N PRO A 371 1.50 -11.73 13.98
CA PRO A 371 0.68 -10.80 13.25
C PRO A 371 1.53 -9.53 13.04
N PRO A 372 1.76 -9.13 11.77
CA PRO A 372 2.30 -7.83 11.57
C PRO A 372 1.16 -6.89 11.92
N HIS A 373 1.39 -6.02 12.85
CA HIS A 373 0.82 -4.71 12.75
C HIS A 373 -0.69 -4.51 12.89
N GLN A 374 -1.40 -5.31 13.61
CA GLN A 374 -2.18 -4.60 14.63
C GLN A 374 -1.21 -3.71 15.45
N GLY A 375 0.07 -4.08 15.56
CA GLY A 375 1.11 -3.24 16.15
C GLY A 375 1.49 -2.02 15.29
N ILE A 376 2.01 -2.13 14.07
CA ILE A 376 2.56 -0.93 13.35
C ILE A 376 1.45 -0.01 12.84
N ALA A 377 0.42 -0.52 12.15
CA ALA A 377 -0.69 0.35 11.75
C ALA A 377 -1.45 0.88 12.97
N ALA A 378 -1.61 0.09 14.04
CA ALA A 378 -2.17 0.56 15.30
C ALA A 378 -1.20 1.52 16.01
N GLU A 379 0.11 1.29 15.93
CA GLU A 379 1.11 2.18 16.50
C GLU A 379 1.22 3.49 15.72
N ILE A 380 1.30 3.47 14.40
CA ILE A 380 1.22 4.68 13.58
C ILE A 380 -0.10 5.41 13.86
N THR A 381 -1.21 4.68 13.95
CA THR A 381 -2.51 5.25 14.31
C THR A 381 -2.49 5.85 15.73
N ARG A 382 -1.83 5.20 16.70
CA ARG A 382 -1.64 5.71 18.05
C ARG A 382 -0.80 6.98 18.03
N LEU A 383 0.35 6.97 17.35
CA LEU A 383 1.24 8.12 17.22
C LEU A 383 0.54 9.31 16.57
N GLN A 384 -0.18 9.08 15.47
CA GLN A 384 -0.96 10.13 14.81
C GLN A 384 -2.09 10.68 15.69
N ARG A 385 -2.70 9.86 16.55
CA ARG A 385 -3.66 10.34 17.55
C ARG A 385 -3.00 11.19 18.63
N GLU A 386 -1.80 10.84 19.06
CA GLU A 386 -1.03 11.64 20.02
C GLU A 386 -0.62 12.98 19.43
N VAL A 387 -0.11 12.97 18.19
CA VAL A 387 0.19 14.19 17.42
C VAL A 387 -1.07 15.07 17.27
N ALA A 388 -2.21 14.47 16.94
CA ALA A 388 -3.49 15.18 16.84
C ALA A 388 -3.92 15.79 18.18
N ARG A 389 -3.78 15.07 19.30
CA ARG A 389 -4.08 15.60 20.65
C ARG A 389 -3.14 16.74 21.01
N ALA A 390 -1.87 16.64 20.68
CA ALA A 390 -0.89 17.70 20.91
C ALA A 390 -1.24 18.96 20.08
N ALA A 391 -1.72 18.81 18.86
CA ALA A 391 -2.19 19.91 18.01
C ALA A 391 -3.33 20.71 18.67
N MET A 392 -4.17 20.07 19.47
CA MET A 392 -5.26 20.73 20.18
C MET A 392 -4.81 21.81 21.17
N HIS A 393 -3.56 21.78 21.63
CA HIS A 393 -2.98 22.84 22.47
C HIS A 393 -2.68 24.14 21.69
N ARG A 394 -2.81 24.13 20.37
CA ARG A 394 -2.61 25.30 19.49
C ARG A 394 -3.91 25.99 19.12
N ILE A 395 -5.05 25.49 19.61
CA ILE A 395 -6.38 26.02 19.33
C ILE A 395 -6.88 26.83 20.51
N HIS A 396 -7.45 28.00 20.21
CA HIS A 396 -8.02 28.91 21.20
C HIS A 396 -9.46 29.30 20.82
N PRO A 397 -10.29 29.67 21.79
CA PRO A 397 -11.67 30.08 21.53
C PRO A 397 -11.77 31.20 20.49
N GLY A 398 -12.79 31.12 19.64
CA GLY A 398 -13.09 32.15 18.64
C GLY A 398 -12.18 32.17 17.41
N GLN A 399 -11.19 31.30 17.34
CA GLN A 399 -10.28 31.24 16.18
C GLN A 399 -10.96 30.70 14.91
N VAL A 400 -10.37 31.05 13.78
CA VAL A 400 -10.58 30.38 12.51
C VAL A 400 -9.39 29.46 12.25
N ILE A 401 -9.62 28.17 12.15
CA ILE A 401 -8.59 27.20 11.82
C ILE A 401 -8.85 26.54 10.47
N ALA A 402 -7.79 26.27 9.73
CA ALA A 402 -7.85 25.52 8.49
C ALA A 402 -7.29 24.11 8.73
N ILE A 403 -8.05 23.08 8.37
CA ILE A 403 -7.69 21.67 8.57
C ILE A 403 -7.67 20.98 7.20
N GLY A 404 -6.49 20.59 6.73
CA GLY A 404 -6.30 19.84 5.48
C GLY A 404 -6.73 18.37 5.58
N GLU A 405 -6.65 17.68 4.44
CA GLU A 405 -6.89 16.23 4.38
C GLU A 405 -5.76 15.45 5.06
N GLY A 406 -6.07 14.23 5.52
CA GLY A 406 -5.12 13.28 6.05
C GLY A 406 -5.57 12.61 7.35
N GLN A 407 -4.86 11.57 7.75
CA GLN A 407 -5.23 10.76 8.91
C GLN A 407 -5.04 11.52 10.23
N ALA A 408 -3.92 12.23 10.39
CA ALA A 408 -3.64 13.00 11.61
C ALA A 408 -4.65 14.14 11.81
N THR A 409 -5.00 14.84 10.73
CA THR A 409 -6.01 15.90 10.74
C THR A 409 -7.43 15.37 10.98
N LEU A 410 -7.76 14.17 10.50
CA LEU A 410 -9.02 13.50 10.82
C LEU A 410 -9.08 13.12 12.32
N PHE A 411 -7.99 12.64 12.92
CA PHE A 411 -7.95 12.41 14.38
C PHE A 411 -8.10 13.70 15.17
N MET A 412 -7.55 14.80 14.67
CA MET A 412 -7.76 16.13 15.26
C MET A 412 -9.25 16.55 15.19
N ALA A 413 -9.92 16.30 14.07
CA ALA A 413 -11.35 16.54 13.93
C ALA A 413 -12.18 15.69 14.92
N ASN A 414 -11.84 14.41 15.09
CA ASN A 414 -12.48 13.56 16.09
C ASN A 414 -12.30 14.10 17.53
N GLU A 415 -11.13 14.63 17.85
CA GLU A 415 -10.88 15.23 19.17
C GLU A 415 -11.64 16.55 19.34
N LEU A 416 -11.76 17.38 18.30
CA LEU A 416 -12.62 18.56 18.28
C LEU A 416 -14.08 18.20 18.53
N ARG A 417 -14.60 17.21 17.80
CA ARG A 417 -15.96 16.69 17.99
C ARG A 417 -16.20 16.24 19.43
N ARG A 418 -15.31 15.43 19.98
CA ARG A 418 -15.39 14.97 21.37
C ARG A 418 -15.46 16.12 22.36
N ARG A 419 -14.64 17.17 22.17
CA ARG A 419 -14.65 18.37 23.01
C ARG A 419 -15.90 19.21 22.83
N ALA A 420 -16.44 19.29 21.61
CA ALA A 420 -17.69 19.99 21.33
C ALA A 420 -18.87 19.39 22.10
N PHE A 421 -18.98 18.05 22.08
CA PHE A 421 -20.01 17.35 22.87
C PHE A 421 -19.77 17.39 24.40
N ALA A 422 -18.55 17.68 24.83
CA ALA A 422 -18.21 17.90 26.24
C ALA A 422 -18.33 19.39 26.68
N ASP A 423 -18.82 20.26 25.81
CA ASP A 423 -18.95 21.70 26.03
C ASP A 423 -17.65 22.38 26.50
N ASP A 424 -16.51 21.96 25.92
CA ASP A 424 -15.18 22.45 26.29
C ASP A 424 -15.03 23.94 25.90
N PRO A 425 -14.80 24.85 26.89
CA PRO A 425 -14.70 26.28 26.61
C PRO A 425 -13.55 26.65 25.66
N ARG A 426 -12.55 25.80 25.53
CA ARG A 426 -11.37 26.04 24.67
C ARG A 426 -11.67 26.05 23.17
N ILE A 427 -12.80 25.49 22.76
CA ILE A 427 -13.21 25.42 21.35
C ILE A 427 -14.47 26.22 21.03
N GLN A 428 -14.99 26.98 21.99
CA GLN A 428 -16.19 27.81 21.78
C GLN A 428 -15.95 28.89 20.72
N GLY A 429 -16.91 29.05 19.81
CA GLY A 429 -16.85 30.01 18.71
C GLY A 429 -15.82 29.68 17.62
N LEU A 430 -15.28 28.48 17.63
CA LEU A 430 -14.31 28.04 16.63
C LEU A 430 -14.95 27.88 15.24
N THR A 431 -14.28 28.38 14.23
CA THR A 431 -14.60 28.13 12.83
C THR A 431 -13.56 27.21 12.21
N VAL A 432 -14.00 26.11 11.61
CA VAL A 432 -13.15 25.14 10.91
C VAL A 432 -13.34 25.27 9.41
N VAL A 433 -12.29 25.57 8.67
CA VAL A 433 -12.26 25.55 7.20
C VAL A 433 -11.54 24.28 6.77
N THR A 434 -12.15 23.47 5.91
CA THR A 434 -11.54 22.21 5.46
C THR A 434 -11.84 21.91 3.99
N ASN A 435 -10.92 21.21 3.32
CA ASN A 435 -11.14 20.60 2.02
C ASN A 435 -11.47 19.10 2.11
N ALA A 436 -11.39 18.52 3.30
CA ALA A 436 -11.57 17.08 3.53
C ALA A 436 -13.03 16.78 3.89
N LEU A 437 -13.69 15.93 3.09
CA LEU A 437 -15.06 15.51 3.35
C LEU A 437 -15.15 14.69 4.65
N ASP A 438 -14.13 13.90 4.96
CA ASP A 438 -14.13 13.11 6.20
C ASP A 438 -14.05 13.99 7.45
N VAL A 439 -13.31 15.09 7.39
CA VAL A 439 -13.28 16.12 8.45
C VAL A 439 -14.64 16.80 8.57
N MET A 440 -15.23 17.20 7.44
CA MET A 440 -16.55 17.83 7.41
C MET A 440 -17.62 16.91 8.00
N HIS A 441 -17.72 15.66 7.52
CA HIS A 441 -18.68 14.68 8.07
C HIS A 441 -18.43 14.35 9.55
N CYS A 442 -17.16 14.35 9.98
CA CYS A 442 -16.85 14.15 11.39
C CYS A 442 -17.41 15.28 12.27
N LEU A 443 -17.47 16.50 11.76
CA LEU A 443 -17.85 17.70 12.52
C LEU A 443 -19.26 18.21 12.23
N GLU A 444 -20.03 17.61 11.30
CA GLU A 444 -21.33 18.13 10.84
C GLU A 444 -22.39 18.22 11.95
N ASP A 445 -22.31 17.35 12.96
CA ASP A 445 -23.21 17.31 14.12
C ASP A 445 -22.58 17.91 15.40
N ALA A 446 -21.36 18.45 15.31
CA ALA A 446 -20.65 18.96 16.48
C ALA A 446 -21.22 20.31 16.94
N PRO A 447 -21.77 20.40 18.17
CA PRO A 447 -22.36 21.65 18.67
C PRO A 447 -21.27 22.73 18.81
N ALA A 448 -21.69 23.98 18.65
CA ALA A 448 -20.85 25.18 18.81
C ALA A 448 -19.67 25.34 17.83
N LEU A 449 -19.52 24.45 16.84
CA LEU A 449 -18.53 24.59 15.77
C LEU A 449 -19.18 25.08 14.48
N LYS A 450 -18.52 26.04 13.83
CA LYS A 450 -18.88 26.44 12.46
C LYS A 450 -17.93 25.72 11.51
N VAL A 451 -18.46 24.90 10.59
CA VAL A 451 -17.67 24.17 9.60
C VAL A 451 -17.91 24.77 8.21
N ILE A 452 -16.84 25.07 7.50
CA ILE A 452 -16.85 25.60 6.13
C ILE A 452 -16.06 24.63 5.26
N LEU A 453 -16.73 24.04 4.28
CA LEU A 453 -16.09 23.23 3.26
C LEU A 453 -15.58 24.15 2.14
N THR A 454 -14.33 23.98 1.70
CA THR A 454 -13.78 24.72 0.56
C THR A 454 -14.50 24.35 -0.74
N SER A 455 -14.30 25.13 -1.78
CA SER A 455 -14.65 24.72 -3.14
C SER A 455 -13.55 23.85 -3.75
N GLY A 456 -13.85 23.17 -4.87
CA GLY A 456 -12.85 22.39 -5.59
C GLY A 456 -13.43 21.22 -6.38
N GLU A 457 -12.54 20.53 -7.07
CA GLU A 457 -12.81 19.25 -7.74
C GLU A 457 -12.73 18.12 -6.71
N TYR A 458 -13.72 17.25 -6.68
CA TYR A 458 -13.74 16.13 -5.74
C TYR A 458 -12.77 15.02 -6.18
N GLN A 459 -11.82 14.70 -5.33
CA GLN A 459 -10.91 13.57 -5.47
C GLN A 459 -11.39 12.38 -4.62
N ALA A 460 -11.94 11.37 -5.27
CA ALA A 460 -12.60 10.27 -4.59
C ALA A 460 -11.63 9.40 -3.77
N ALA A 461 -10.38 9.25 -4.22
CA ALA A 461 -9.36 8.43 -3.54
C ALA A 461 -9.06 8.95 -2.12
N ASP A 462 -8.97 10.26 -1.95
CA ASP A 462 -8.62 10.91 -0.68
C ASP A 462 -9.83 11.58 0.00
N ARG A 463 -11.01 11.50 -0.62
CA ARG A 463 -12.26 12.10 -0.15
C ARG A 463 -12.08 13.59 0.20
N CYS A 464 -11.40 14.33 -0.67
CA CYS A 464 -11.12 15.75 -0.48
C CYS A 464 -11.40 16.57 -1.75
N LEU A 465 -11.45 17.88 -1.59
CA LEU A 465 -11.56 18.84 -2.66
C LEU A 465 -10.17 19.39 -3.00
N VAL A 466 -9.85 19.46 -4.28
CA VAL A 466 -8.56 19.94 -4.81
C VAL A 466 -8.78 20.90 -5.98
N GLY A 467 -7.70 21.46 -6.49
CA GLY A 467 -7.73 22.29 -7.70
C GLY A 467 -7.72 23.80 -7.44
N PRO A 468 -7.76 24.60 -8.52
CA PRO A 468 -7.52 26.04 -8.45
C PRO A 468 -8.54 26.82 -7.61
N SER A 469 -9.79 26.38 -7.60
CA SER A 469 -10.88 27.06 -6.87
C SER A 469 -10.86 26.85 -5.36
N LEU A 470 -10.03 25.91 -4.85
CA LEU A 470 -9.92 25.64 -3.42
C LEU A 470 -9.57 26.88 -2.61
N GLY A 471 -8.74 27.74 -3.17
CA GLY A 471 -8.28 28.97 -2.51
C GLY A 471 -9.35 30.06 -2.38
N ALA A 472 -10.47 30.01 -3.13
CA ALA A 472 -11.45 31.08 -3.18
C ALA A 472 -12.10 31.42 -1.82
N VAL A 473 -12.22 30.47 -0.92
CA VAL A 473 -12.72 30.71 0.45
C VAL A 473 -11.80 31.65 1.23
N PHE A 474 -10.51 31.60 0.97
CA PHE A 474 -9.49 32.38 1.67
C PHE A 474 -9.39 33.83 1.22
N ASP A 475 -10.07 34.23 0.12
CA ASP A 475 -10.22 35.63 -0.27
C ASP A 475 -11.09 36.39 0.74
N HIS A 476 -11.90 35.66 1.53
CA HIS A 476 -12.85 36.25 2.50
C HIS A 476 -12.59 35.81 3.94
N ILE A 477 -11.81 34.76 4.14
CA ILE A 477 -11.54 34.18 5.47
C ILE A 477 -10.05 33.98 5.62
N LYS A 478 -9.46 34.58 6.64
CA LYS A 478 -8.04 34.36 6.98
C LYS A 478 -7.93 33.46 8.21
N PRO A 479 -7.44 32.21 8.06
CA PRO A 479 -7.25 31.34 9.20
C PRO A 479 -6.15 31.85 10.14
N ASP A 480 -6.36 31.74 11.45
CA ASP A 480 -5.33 31.99 12.45
C ASP A 480 -4.25 30.89 12.43
N CYS A 481 -4.66 29.66 12.14
CA CYS A 481 -3.76 28.53 12.06
C CYS A 481 -4.18 27.53 10.99
N ALA A 482 -3.23 27.05 10.19
CA ALA A 482 -3.43 25.91 9.30
C ALA A 482 -2.76 24.66 9.87
N PHE A 483 -3.50 23.57 9.91
CA PHE A 483 -3.02 22.23 10.25
C PHE A 483 -2.98 21.38 8.99
N VAL A 484 -1.80 20.90 8.63
CA VAL A 484 -1.57 20.11 7.41
C VAL A 484 -0.90 18.78 7.74
N THR A 485 -1.44 17.69 7.21
CA THR A 485 -0.75 16.40 7.23
C THR A 485 0.28 16.39 6.10
N ILE A 486 1.48 15.91 6.39
CA ILE A 486 2.57 15.86 5.43
C ILE A 486 3.03 14.42 5.18
N ALA A 487 3.78 14.21 4.11
CA ALA A 487 4.34 12.93 3.72
C ALA A 487 5.87 12.91 3.72
N GLY A 488 6.49 14.02 4.05
CA GLY A 488 7.94 14.15 4.20
C GLY A 488 8.31 15.52 4.75
N ALA A 489 9.42 15.60 5.48
CA ALA A 489 9.98 16.84 6.03
C ALA A 489 11.50 16.75 6.12
N THR A 490 12.21 17.56 5.33
CA THR A 490 13.67 17.72 5.39
C THR A 490 14.08 19.18 5.34
N PRO A 491 15.20 19.58 5.96
CA PRO A 491 15.67 20.96 5.90
C PRO A 491 15.89 21.49 4.47
N GLY A 492 16.35 20.63 3.56
CA GLY A 492 16.70 21.03 2.19
C GLY A 492 15.50 21.14 1.25
N PHE A 493 14.55 20.22 1.35
CA PHE A 493 13.39 20.20 0.47
C PHE A 493 12.18 20.91 1.07
N GLY A 494 12.05 20.93 2.40
CA GLY A 494 10.88 21.48 3.10
C GLY A 494 9.89 20.40 3.49
N ILE A 495 8.61 20.76 3.63
CA ILE A 495 7.52 19.80 3.83
C ILE A 495 6.91 19.40 2.48
N SER A 496 6.48 18.14 2.37
CA SER A 496 6.10 17.54 1.09
C SER A 496 4.90 16.59 1.19
N ALA A 497 4.28 16.35 0.03
CA ALA A 497 3.17 15.42 -0.18
C ALA A 497 3.56 14.32 -1.17
N VAL A 498 2.74 13.27 -1.25
CA VAL A 498 2.93 12.15 -2.18
C VAL A 498 2.59 12.51 -3.62
N ASP A 499 1.63 13.41 -3.84
CA ASP A 499 1.17 13.82 -5.15
C ASP A 499 1.02 15.35 -5.27
N GLU A 500 0.98 15.84 -6.51
CA GLU A 500 0.95 17.26 -6.84
C GLU A 500 -0.31 17.96 -6.34
N ARG A 501 -1.48 17.33 -6.46
CA ARG A 501 -2.77 17.95 -6.11
C ARG A 501 -2.87 18.22 -4.61
N ARG A 502 -2.40 17.25 -3.78
CA ARG A 502 -2.29 17.41 -2.32
C ARG A 502 -1.27 18.49 -1.95
N ALA A 503 -0.13 18.53 -2.65
CA ALA A 503 0.86 19.57 -2.42
C ALA A 503 0.27 20.97 -2.69
N LEU A 504 -0.43 21.14 -3.80
CA LEU A 504 -1.10 22.40 -4.16
C LEU A 504 -2.20 22.78 -3.14
N ALA A 505 -2.99 21.81 -2.67
CA ALA A 505 -3.97 22.04 -1.62
C ALA A 505 -3.30 22.53 -0.33
N GLY A 506 -2.29 21.83 0.15
CA GLY A 506 -1.50 22.23 1.33
C GLY A 506 -0.88 23.62 1.18
N GLN A 507 -0.34 23.96 0.00
CA GLN A 507 0.18 25.30 -0.29
C GLN A 507 -0.88 26.38 -0.08
N ARG A 508 -2.12 26.15 -0.54
CA ARG A 508 -3.22 27.14 -0.39
C ARG A 508 -3.56 27.36 1.08
N PHE A 509 -3.60 26.31 1.88
CA PHE A 509 -3.82 26.41 3.33
C PHE A 509 -2.73 27.22 4.03
N ILE A 510 -1.47 26.93 3.72
CA ILE A 510 -0.30 27.59 4.32
C ILE A 510 -0.25 29.07 3.92
N GLN A 511 -0.46 29.37 2.64
CA GLN A 511 -0.43 30.76 2.14
C GLN A 511 -1.55 31.64 2.75
N ALA A 512 -2.68 31.05 3.10
CA ALA A 512 -3.82 31.76 3.65
C ALA A 512 -3.72 32.02 5.16
N ALA A 513 -3.05 31.14 5.89
CA ALA A 513 -3.01 31.17 7.35
C ALA A 513 -1.97 32.14 7.92
N VAL A 514 -2.21 32.61 9.15
CA VAL A 514 -1.23 33.40 9.91
C VAL A 514 -0.11 32.50 10.44
N ARG A 515 -0.46 31.25 10.82
CA ARG A 515 0.46 30.27 11.36
C ARG A 515 0.25 28.90 10.72
N THR A 516 1.34 28.19 10.49
CA THR A 516 1.36 26.84 9.89
C THR A 516 1.87 25.81 10.89
N VAL A 517 1.08 24.77 11.12
CA VAL A 517 1.45 23.61 11.94
C VAL A 517 1.37 22.36 11.07
N ALA A 518 2.50 21.72 10.83
CA ALA A 518 2.57 20.45 10.15
C ALA A 518 2.44 19.29 11.14
N LEU A 519 1.60 18.31 10.80
CA LEU A 519 1.37 17.11 11.61
C LEU A 519 2.03 15.91 10.95
N ALA A 520 2.93 15.27 11.68
CA ALA A 520 3.76 14.18 11.18
C ALA A 520 3.99 13.14 12.27
N ASP A 521 3.93 11.87 11.96
CA ASP A 521 4.59 10.86 12.79
C ASP A 521 6.10 10.81 12.48
N ASN A 522 6.88 10.23 13.39
CA ASN A 522 8.34 10.20 13.25
C ASN A 522 8.84 9.51 11.97
N THR A 523 8.04 8.63 11.37
CA THR A 523 8.47 7.81 10.22
C THR A 523 8.69 8.63 8.94
N ILE A 524 8.06 9.80 8.86
CA ILE A 524 8.14 10.70 7.69
C ILE A 524 9.09 11.87 7.90
N ILE A 525 9.56 12.12 9.11
CA ILE A 525 10.58 13.13 9.39
C ILE A 525 11.93 12.67 8.83
N GLY A 526 12.60 13.61 8.15
CA GLY A 526 13.88 13.36 7.49
C GLY A 526 13.77 12.59 6.18
N SER A 527 12.58 12.45 5.61
CA SER A 527 12.34 11.93 4.26
C SER A 527 11.61 12.95 3.41
N ASP A 528 11.73 12.84 2.08
CA ASP A 528 11.03 13.70 1.14
C ASP A 528 9.89 12.95 0.45
N GLY A 529 8.73 13.60 0.35
CA GLY A 529 7.69 13.21 -0.59
C GLY A 529 8.01 13.77 -1.99
N ASN A 530 7.25 13.34 -3.00
CA ASN A 530 7.54 13.69 -4.40
C ASN A 530 7.27 15.17 -4.73
N HIS A 531 6.34 15.82 -4.02
CA HIS A 531 5.87 17.16 -4.32
C HIS A 531 5.97 18.07 -3.11
N ARG A 532 6.71 19.16 -3.23
CA ARG A 532 6.88 20.13 -2.15
C ARG A 532 5.57 20.87 -1.87
N ILE A 533 5.17 20.88 -0.60
CA ILE A 533 4.09 21.72 -0.09
C ILE A 533 4.62 23.13 0.21
N ALA A 534 5.69 23.23 1.03
CA ALA A 534 6.26 24.50 1.45
C ALA A 534 7.76 24.33 1.76
N ARG A 535 8.50 25.46 1.74
CA ARG A 535 9.86 25.49 2.29
C ARG A 535 9.79 25.42 3.81
N MET A 536 10.83 24.95 4.46
CA MET A 536 10.88 24.95 5.93
C MET A 536 10.64 26.34 6.54
N ALA A 537 11.16 27.39 5.91
CA ALA A 537 10.95 28.78 6.37
C ALA A 537 9.49 29.25 6.37
N ASP A 538 8.60 28.56 5.67
CA ASP A 538 7.18 28.86 5.59
C ASP A 538 6.35 28.03 6.61
N VAL A 539 7.02 27.26 7.50
CA VAL A 539 6.43 26.39 8.51
C VAL A 539 6.82 26.88 9.90
N ASP A 540 5.86 27.18 10.75
CA ASP A 540 6.13 27.66 12.11
C ASP A 540 6.44 26.51 13.08
N GLU A 541 5.73 25.39 12.92
CA GLU A 541 5.85 24.28 13.84
C GLU A 541 5.59 22.93 13.16
N ILE A 542 6.37 21.93 13.50
CA ILE A 542 6.09 20.52 13.21
C ILE A 542 5.80 19.84 14.53
N ILE A 543 4.62 19.19 14.64
CA ILE A 543 4.28 18.34 15.77
C ILE A 543 4.49 16.89 15.34
N THR A 544 5.33 16.17 16.12
CA THR A 544 5.65 14.77 15.88
C THR A 544 5.65 14.00 17.21
N ASP A 545 5.85 12.70 17.16
CA ASP A 545 5.97 11.85 18.35
C ASP A 545 7.44 11.74 18.83
N ASP A 546 7.65 11.04 19.95
CA ASP A 546 8.94 10.89 20.63
C ASP A 546 9.94 9.98 19.88
N GLY A 547 9.49 9.30 18.82
CA GLY A 547 10.33 8.47 17.95
C GLY A 547 11.23 9.25 16.98
N VAL A 548 11.08 10.57 16.89
CA VAL A 548 11.91 11.39 16.01
C VAL A 548 13.38 11.34 16.44
N LEU A 549 14.29 11.19 15.47
CA LEU A 549 15.73 11.14 15.74
C LEU A 549 16.24 12.50 16.23
N ALA A 550 17.19 12.46 17.17
CA ALA A 550 17.83 13.68 17.68
C ALA A 550 18.48 14.52 16.57
N GLU A 551 19.06 13.87 15.57
CA GLU A 551 19.69 14.51 14.41
C GLU A 551 18.66 15.24 13.53
N ASP A 552 17.52 14.63 13.26
CA ASP A 552 16.46 15.26 12.49
C ASP A 552 15.84 16.43 13.25
N ARG A 553 15.62 16.27 14.55
CA ARG A 553 15.16 17.34 15.43
C ARG A 553 16.12 18.52 15.41
N GLN A 554 17.42 18.25 15.52
CA GLN A 554 18.46 19.29 15.49
C GLN A 554 18.52 19.97 14.13
N SER A 555 18.51 19.20 13.03
CA SER A 555 18.65 19.72 11.67
C SER A 555 17.45 20.59 11.25
N ILE A 556 16.21 20.20 11.62
CA ILE A 556 15.00 20.99 11.37
C ILE A 556 14.96 22.22 12.28
N SER A 557 15.33 22.09 13.55
CA SER A 557 15.40 23.24 14.46
C SER A 557 16.45 24.27 14.03
N ALA A 558 17.57 23.82 13.43
CA ALA A 558 18.64 24.69 12.94
C ALA A 558 18.18 25.61 11.79
N VAL A 559 17.14 25.24 11.04
CA VAL A 559 16.53 26.09 9.99
C VAL A 559 15.37 26.94 10.51
N GLY A 560 15.18 27.02 11.83
CA GLY A 560 14.25 27.94 12.49
C GLY A 560 12.83 27.39 12.71
N VAL A 561 12.56 26.13 12.41
CA VAL A 561 11.24 25.50 12.62
C VAL A 561 11.15 24.92 14.04
N LYS A 562 10.09 25.28 14.76
CA LYS A 562 9.80 24.68 16.06
C LYS A 562 9.38 23.22 15.88
N MET A 563 10.07 22.30 16.54
CA MET A 563 9.68 20.90 16.60
C MET A 563 9.14 20.57 17.99
N SER A 564 7.87 20.16 18.06
CA SER A 564 7.18 19.82 19.30
C SER A 564 6.90 18.32 19.36
N ILE A 565 7.25 17.69 20.49
CA ILE A 565 7.04 16.27 20.71
C ILE A 565 5.72 16.06 21.42
N ALA A 566 4.85 15.22 20.89
CA ALA A 566 3.49 15.01 21.41
C ALA A 566 3.48 14.52 22.86
N GLY A 567 4.42 13.66 23.27
CA GLY A 567 4.55 13.15 24.63
C GLY A 567 4.93 14.21 25.66
N ASP A 568 5.80 15.14 25.30
CA ASP A 568 6.28 16.21 26.20
C ASP A 568 5.18 17.23 26.52
N MET A 569 4.21 17.38 25.63
CA MET A 569 3.16 18.40 25.73
C MET A 569 2.04 18.06 26.71
N SER A 570 1.94 16.82 27.16
CA SER A 570 0.97 16.41 28.18
C SER A 570 1.24 17.03 29.57
N SER A 571 2.42 17.61 29.78
CA SER A 571 2.87 18.21 31.05
C SER A 571 2.91 19.76 31.03
N GLU A 572 2.67 20.42 29.92
CA GLU A 572 2.61 21.89 29.88
C GLU A 572 1.28 22.42 30.42
N VAL A 573 1.33 22.96 31.65
CA VAL A 573 0.30 23.81 32.23
C VAL A 573 0.12 25.06 31.36
N PRO A 574 -1.10 25.53 31.07
CA PRO A 574 -1.31 26.69 30.22
C PRO A 574 -0.61 27.93 30.80
N VAL A 575 0.32 28.48 30.00
CA VAL A 575 0.89 29.80 30.31
C VAL A 575 -0.25 30.81 30.28
N GLN A 576 -0.58 31.38 31.46
CA GLN A 576 -1.45 32.55 31.59
C GLN A 576 -0.81 33.68 30.76
N THR A 577 -1.41 34.03 29.65
CA THR A 577 -1.10 35.28 28.96
C THR A 577 -1.68 36.41 29.79
N ASP A 578 -0.83 37.09 30.53
CA ASP A 578 -1.11 38.40 31.13
C ASP A 578 -1.46 39.39 30.00
N ARG A 579 -2.76 39.53 29.77
CA ARG A 579 -3.30 40.75 29.16
C ARG A 579 -3.62 41.71 30.30
N GLN A 580 -2.60 42.38 30.82
CA GLN A 580 -2.81 43.60 31.55
C GLN A 580 -2.45 44.82 30.67
N VAL A 581 -3.50 45.55 30.39
CA VAL A 581 -3.62 47.03 30.41
C VAL A 581 -2.80 47.82 29.40
N LEU A 582 -3.51 48.37 28.44
CA LEU A 582 -3.40 49.78 28.08
C LEU A 582 -4.79 50.29 27.67
N HIS A 583 -5.58 50.62 28.66
CA HIS A 583 -6.57 51.69 28.60
C HIS A 583 -6.05 52.74 29.55
N ASN A 584 -5.47 53.82 28.97
CA ASN A 584 -5.47 55.22 29.44
C ASN A 584 -4.45 56.01 28.60
N ALA A 585 -4.93 56.68 27.59
CA ALA A 585 -4.69 58.10 27.24
C ALA A 585 -5.36 58.40 25.88
#